data_543f91cd598ec2ec44b4be0b6b19ad9d
#
_entry.id   543f91cd598ec2ec44b4be0b6b19ad9d
#
_cell.length_a   1.000
_cell.length_b   1.000
_cell.length_c   1.000
_cell.angle_alpha   90.00
_cell.angle_beta   90.00
_cell.angle_gamma   90.00
#
_symmetry.space_group_name_H-M   'P 1'
#
loop_
_entity.id
_entity.type
_entity.pdbx_description
1 polymer ?
#
loop_
_entity_poly.entity_id
_entity_poly.type
_entity_poly.pdbx_seq_one_letter_code
_entity_poly.pdbx_strand_id
1 'polypeptide(L)'
;MNYKKLGNTDLDVSTICLGTMTWGEQNTQEEGFQQMDYALDHGVNFWDTAEIYSIPMREETYGETERIIGNWFQKTKKRDKVIIATKVCGNTSNKYIRGGGYNFGKKKISEALEESLKRLKTDYILSLIHISEPTRPY
;
A
#
# COMPACT_ATOMS: atom_id res chain seq x y z
N MET A 1 5.25 -20.85 7.46
CA MET A 1 4.17 -19.84 7.52
C MET A 1 2.82 -20.53 7.41
N ASN A 2 1.80 -20.06 8.15
CA ASN A 2 0.43 -20.54 8.00
C ASN A 2 -0.33 -19.60 7.05
N TYR A 3 -1.26 -20.17 6.27
CA TYR A 3 -2.10 -19.42 5.34
C TYR A 3 -3.57 -19.64 5.65
N LYS A 4 -4.40 -18.69 5.26
CA LYS A 4 -5.86 -18.78 5.33
C LYS A 4 -6.51 -17.99 4.18
N LYS A 5 -7.74 -18.31 3.85
CA LYS A 5 -8.50 -17.55 2.86
C LYS A 5 -8.77 -16.12 3.35
N LEU A 6 -8.61 -15.16 2.46
CA LEU A 6 -8.98 -13.77 2.70
C LEU A 6 -10.50 -13.62 2.55
N GLY A 7 -11.22 -13.70 3.68
CA GLY A 7 -12.69 -13.69 3.66
C GLY A 7 -13.26 -14.83 2.80
N ASN A 8 -14.18 -14.50 1.91
CA ASN A 8 -14.84 -15.44 0.99
C ASN A 8 -14.18 -15.50 -0.41
N THR A 9 -12.91 -15.09 -0.51
CA THR A 9 -12.16 -15.11 -1.76
C THR A 9 -11.33 -16.38 -1.89
N ASP A 10 -10.81 -16.65 -3.11
CA ASP A 10 -9.86 -17.75 -3.36
C ASP A 10 -8.41 -17.41 -3.00
N LEU A 11 -8.15 -16.20 -2.46
CA LEU A 11 -6.81 -15.74 -2.10
C LEU A 11 -6.34 -16.39 -0.80
N ASP A 12 -5.24 -17.12 -0.86
CA ASP A 12 -4.53 -17.64 0.30
C ASP A 12 -3.50 -16.61 0.79
N VAL A 13 -3.78 -15.98 1.93
CA VAL A 13 -2.91 -14.99 2.56
C VAL A 13 -2.18 -15.57 3.76
N SER A 14 -0.92 -15.17 3.94
CA SER A 14 -0.18 -15.46 5.17
C SER A 14 -0.91 -14.87 6.38
N THR A 15 -0.89 -15.59 7.51
CA THR A 15 -1.52 -15.13 8.76
C THR A 15 -0.81 -13.91 9.37
N ILE A 16 0.40 -13.62 8.90
CA ILE A 16 1.16 -12.39 9.17
C ILE A 16 1.08 -11.51 7.94
N CYS A 17 0.84 -10.21 8.13
CA CYS A 17 0.85 -9.20 7.09
C CYS A 17 2.08 -8.30 7.27
N LEU A 18 2.78 -7.99 6.19
CA LEU A 18 3.87 -7.02 6.19
C LEU A 18 3.31 -5.61 6.08
N GLY A 19 3.44 -4.82 7.16
CA GLY A 19 3.16 -3.39 7.13
C GLY A 19 4.34 -2.61 6.57
N THR A 20 4.08 -1.54 5.83
CA THR A 20 5.12 -0.85 5.02
C THR A 20 5.20 0.67 5.26
N MET A 21 4.46 1.20 6.21
CA MET A 21 4.19 2.64 6.33
C MET A 21 5.40 3.54 6.63
N THR A 22 6.56 2.96 6.93
CA THR A 22 7.78 3.70 7.32
C THR A 22 8.77 3.87 6.17
N TRP A 23 8.59 3.16 5.06
CA TRP A 23 9.54 3.18 3.93
C TRP A 23 9.43 4.47 3.12
N GLY A 24 10.54 5.18 3.03
CA GLY A 24 10.63 6.48 2.38
C GLY A 24 10.71 7.67 3.34
N GLU A 25 10.55 7.42 4.65
CA GLU A 25 10.76 8.41 5.72
C GLU A 25 11.72 7.88 6.79
N GLN A 26 11.31 6.85 7.53
CA GLN A 26 12.10 6.27 8.61
C GLN A 26 13.07 5.19 8.11
N ASN A 27 12.75 4.57 6.98
CA ASN A 27 13.57 3.54 6.34
C ASN A 27 13.86 3.94 4.89
N THR A 28 15.05 3.60 4.46
CA THR A 28 15.48 3.77 3.06
C THR A 28 14.81 2.75 2.13
N GLN A 29 14.92 2.96 0.82
CA GLN A 29 14.48 1.98 -0.18
C GLN A 29 15.21 0.64 -0.01
N GLU A 30 16.50 0.68 0.26
CA GLU A 30 17.35 -0.51 0.44
C GLU A 30 16.92 -1.34 1.63
N GLU A 31 16.60 -0.69 2.76
CA GLU A 31 16.04 -1.36 3.95
C GLU A 31 14.66 -1.95 3.65
N GLY A 32 13.81 -1.23 2.91
CA GLY A 32 12.53 -1.74 2.44
C GLY A 32 12.69 -2.99 1.57
N PHE A 33 13.67 -3.00 0.66
CA PHE A 33 13.98 -4.17 -0.18
C PHE A 33 14.42 -5.37 0.65
N GLN A 34 15.29 -5.17 1.64
CA GLN A 34 15.71 -6.24 2.55
C GLN A 34 14.53 -6.83 3.34
N GLN A 35 13.63 -5.96 3.82
CA GLN A 35 12.44 -6.41 4.54
C GLN A 35 11.48 -7.17 3.64
N MET A 36 11.27 -6.75 2.38
CA MET A 36 10.43 -7.44 1.40
C MET A 36 11.01 -8.81 1.03
N ASP A 37 12.31 -8.88 0.76
CA ASP A 37 12.99 -10.15 0.45
C ASP A 37 12.88 -11.11 1.65
N TYR A 38 13.21 -10.64 2.85
CA TYR A 38 13.09 -11.44 4.08
C TYR A 38 11.66 -11.94 4.33
N ALA A 39 10.67 -11.06 4.20
CA ALA A 39 9.27 -11.41 4.40
C ALA A 39 8.82 -12.50 3.41
N LEU A 40 9.12 -12.33 2.13
CA LEU A 40 8.72 -13.28 1.10
C LEU A 40 9.45 -14.63 1.26
N ASP A 41 10.74 -14.63 1.58
CA ASP A 41 11.53 -15.85 1.82
C ASP A 41 11.00 -16.66 3.04
N HIS A 42 10.34 -15.97 3.99
CA HIS A 42 9.66 -16.61 5.12
C HIS A 42 8.16 -16.87 4.87
N GLY A 43 7.70 -16.70 3.64
CA GLY A 43 6.32 -17.02 3.22
C GLY A 43 5.29 -15.94 3.58
N VAL A 44 5.70 -14.71 3.94
CA VAL A 44 4.77 -13.58 4.15
C VAL A 44 4.42 -12.99 2.80
N ASN A 45 3.29 -13.40 2.23
CA ASN A 45 2.83 -12.99 0.90
C ASN A 45 1.78 -11.88 0.92
N PHE A 46 1.29 -11.45 2.07
CA PHE A 46 0.28 -10.40 2.21
C PHE A 46 0.92 -9.12 2.74
N TRP A 47 0.87 -8.04 1.93
CA TRP A 47 1.53 -6.77 2.24
C TRP A 47 0.52 -5.63 2.24
N ASP A 48 0.60 -4.78 3.26
CA ASP A 48 -0.28 -3.64 3.47
C ASP A 48 0.48 -2.34 3.22
N THR A 49 -0.02 -1.53 2.31
CA THR A 49 0.48 -0.19 1.99
C THR A 49 -0.66 0.81 1.88
N ALA A 50 -0.39 2.05 1.51
CA ALA A 50 -1.40 3.08 1.23
C ALA A 50 -0.83 4.17 0.33
N GLU A 51 -1.71 4.86 -0.42
CA GLU A 51 -1.30 6.00 -1.23
C GLU A 51 -0.66 7.13 -0.43
N ILE A 52 -1.05 7.28 0.84
CA ILE A 52 -0.53 8.35 1.72
C ILE A 52 0.81 8.01 2.37
N TYR A 53 1.28 6.76 2.27
CA TYR A 53 2.54 6.37 2.89
C TYR A 53 3.73 6.92 2.08
N SER A 54 4.75 7.37 2.75
CA SER A 54 5.21 7.05 4.09
C SER A 54 4.62 7.96 5.18
N ILE A 55 4.83 7.56 6.46
CA ILE A 55 4.40 8.30 7.66
C ILE A 55 5.66 8.76 8.42
N PRO A 56 5.72 10.02 8.90
CA PRO A 56 4.67 11.06 8.87
C PRO A 56 4.37 11.55 7.44
N MET A 57 3.09 11.91 7.23
CA MET A 57 2.62 12.39 5.92
C MET A 57 3.26 13.73 5.55
N ARG A 58 3.92 13.79 4.39
CA ARG A 58 4.50 15.00 3.79
C ARG A 58 4.23 15.02 2.30
N GLU A 59 4.18 16.20 1.70
CA GLU A 59 4.00 16.36 0.27
C GLU A 59 5.14 15.71 -0.52
N GLU A 60 6.37 15.87 -0.03
CA GLU A 60 7.60 15.37 -0.66
C GLU A 60 7.69 13.84 -0.70
N THR A 61 7.10 13.18 0.31
CA THR A 61 7.16 11.72 0.47
C THR A 61 5.82 11.01 0.23
N TYR A 62 4.82 11.75 -0.22
CA TYR A 62 3.51 11.21 -0.60
C TYR A 62 3.64 10.10 -1.65
N GLY A 63 3.16 8.91 -1.31
CA GLY A 63 3.19 7.74 -2.19
C GLY A 63 4.57 7.09 -2.33
N GLU A 64 5.58 7.49 -1.54
CA GLU A 64 6.94 6.96 -1.66
C GLU A 64 7.01 5.47 -1.32
N THR A 65 6.26 5.01 -0.33
CA THR A 65 6.21 3.59 0.01
C THR A 65 5.71 2.74 -1.17
N GLU A 66 4.67 3.18 -1.89
CA GLU A 66 4.20 2.47 -3.08
C GLU A 66 5.25 2.51 -4.21
N ARG A 67 6.01 3.60 -4.37
CA ARG A 67 7.12 3.68 -5.34
C ARG A 67 8.24 2.69 -5.00
N ILE A 68 8.61 2.59 -3.73
CA ILE A 68 9.62 1.63 -3.26
C ILE A 68 9.17 0.19 -3.55
N ILE A 69 7.92 -0.16 -3.26
CA ILE A 69 7.36 -1.47 -3.57
C ILE A 69 7.36 -1.72 -5.08
N GLY A 70 6.94 -0.73 -5.87
CA GLY A 70 6.94 -0.81 -7.33
C GLY A 70 8.34 -1.01 -7.92
N ASN A 71 9.35 -0.35 -7.36
CA ASN A 71 10.75 -0.52 -7.73
C ASN A 71 11.22 -1.96 -7.44
N TRP A 72 10.83 -2.51 -6.30
CA TRP A 72 11.12 -3.89 -5.93
C TRP A 72 10.46 -4.90 -6.89
N PHE A 73 9.17 -4.71 -7.24
CA PHE A 73 8.49 -5.53 -8.24
C PHE A 73 9.22 -5.50 -9.60
N GLN A 74 9.61 -4.30 -10.03
CA GLN A 74 10.33 -4.14 -11.29
C GLN A 74 11.69 -4.84 -11.30
N LYS A 75 12.41 -4.76 -10.18
CA LYS A 75 13.73 -5.37 -10.00
C LYS A 75 13.67 -6.89 -9.92
N THR A 76 12.74 -7.41 -9.13
CA THR A 76 12.70 -8.85 -8.79
C THR A 76 11.82 -9.68 -9.71
N LYS A 77 10.86 -9.05 -10.40
CA LYS A 77 9.81 -9.72 -11.19
C LYS A 77 8.93 -10.68 -10.36
N LYS A 78 8.82 -10.44 -9.05
CA LYS A 78 8.05 -11.28 -8.12
C LYS A 78 6.65 -10.72 -7.79
N ARG A 79 6.05 -9.88 -8.68
CA ARG A 79 4.74 -9.27 -8.43
C ARG A 79 3.64 -10.31 -8.18
N ASP A 80 3.68 -11.43 -8.89
CA ASP A 80 2.72 -12.53 -8.80
C ASP A 80 2.80 -13.32 -7.49
N LYS A 81 3.87 -13.16 -6.72
CA LYS A 81 4.07 -13.83 -5.42
C LYS A 81 3.47 -13.07 -4.25
N VAL A 82 2.98 -11.84 -4.49
CA VAL A 82 2.57 -10.93 -3.42
C VAL A 82 1.13 -10.49 -3.62
N ILE A 83 0.34 -10.59 -2.56
CA ILE A 83 -1.00 -10.03 -2.45
C ILE A 83 -0.85 -8.64 -1.83
N ILE A 84 -1.06 -7.60 -2.63
CA ILE A 84 -0.99 -6.20 -2.20
C ILE A 84 -2.37 -5.70 -1.81
N ALA A 85 -2.47 -5.16 -0.60
CA ALA A 85 -3.56 -4.30 -0.15
C ALA A 85 -3.07 -2.86 -0.09
N THR A 86 -3.73 -1.94 -0.78
CA THR A 86 -3.48 -0.50 -0.64
C THR A 86 -4.74 0.23 -0.18
N LYS A 87 -4.63 1.52 0.07
CA LYS A 87 -5.71 2.29 0.68
C LYS A 87 -5.84 3.66 0.03
N VAL A 88 -7.07 4.09 -0.16
CA VAL A 88 -7.41 5.44 -0.63
C VAL A 88 -7.53 6.37 0.56
N CYS A 89 -6.90 7.54 0.50
CA CYS A 89 -7.06 8.58 1.49
C CYS A 89 -8.48 9.16 1.45
N GLY A 90 -9.11 9.19 2.62
CA GLY A 90 -10.43 9.77 2.81
C GLY A 90 -10.43 11.29 2.85
N ASN A 91 -11.19 11.86 3.77
CA ASN A 91 -11.20 13.30 3.99
C ASN A 91 -9.82 13.78 4.47
N THR A 92 -9.31 14.85 3.87
CA THR A 92 -8.03 15.43 4.25
C THR A 92 -8.01 16.92 3.96
N SER A 93 -7.29 17.68 4.79
CA SER A 93 -6.98 19.10 4.54
C SER A 93 -5.78 19.27 3.61
N ASN A 94 -5.01 18.21 3.36
CA ASN A 94 -3.81 18.23 2.53
C ASN A 94 -4.16 18.40 1.05
N LYS A 95 -3.90 19.57 0.50
CA LYS A 95 -4.25 19.91 -0.89
C LYS A 95 -3.50 19.10 -1.94
N TYR A 96 -2.29 18.61 -1.63
CA TYR A 96 -1.52 17.75 -2.54
C TYR A 96 -2.17 16.38 -2.78
N ILE A 97 -3.11 15.96 -1.91
CA ILE A 97 -3.91 14.76 -2.12
C ILE A 97 -5.20 15.14 -2.89
N ARG A 98 -5.14 15.12 -4.20
CA ARG A 98 -6.27 15.39 -5.12
C ARG A 98 -7.09 16.66 -4.75
N GLY A 99 -6.38 17.73 -4.32
CA GLY A 99 -7.00 19.01 -3.95
C GLY A 99 -7.58 19.06 -2.53
N GLY A 100 -7.44 18.00 -1.75
CA GLY A 100 -8.01 17.89 -0.40
C GLY A 100 -9.52 17.69 -0.37
N GLY A 101 -10.11 17.80 0.82
CA GLY A 101 -11.54 17.65 1.05
C GLY A 101 -12.03 16.19 0.97
N TYR A 102 -13.27 16.01 0.49
CA TYR A 102 -13.89 14.69 0.38
C TYR A 102 -13.32 13.89 -0.81
N ASN A 103 -12.72 12.74 -0.54
CA ASN A 103 -12.03 11.91 -1.53
C ASN A 103 -12.70 10.57 -1.85
N PHE A 104 -13.90 10.30 -1.34
CA PHE A 104 -14.62 9.04 -1.57
C PHE A 104 -15.59 9.07 -2.76
N GLY A 105 -15.63 10.16 -3.55
CA GLY A 105 -16.38 10.17 -4.79
C GLY A 105 -15.79 9.22 -5.82
N LYS A 106 -16.62 8.58 -6.66
CA LYS A 106 -16.22 7.61 -7.69
C LYS A 106 -15.01 8.08 -8.51
N LYS A 107 -15.02 9.33 -8.99
CA LYS A 107 -13.93 9.92 -9.78
C LYS A 107 -12.62 9.94 -8.99
N LYS A 108 -12.64 10.45 -7.75
CA LYS A 108 -11.44 10.54 -6.91
C LYS A 108 -10.88 9.17 -6.49
N ILE A 109 -11.75 8.18 -6.28
CA ILE A 109 -11.32 6.80 -6.01
C ILE A 109 -10.65 6.21 -7.26
N SER A 110 -11.21 6.41 -8.45
CA SER A 110 -10.59 5.94 -9.70
C SER A 110 -9.21 6.59 -9.93
N GLU A 111 -9.12 7.91 -9.74
CA GLU A 111 -7.83 8.65 -9.82
C GLU A 111 -6.81 8.09 -8.82
N ALA A 112 -7.21 7.85 -7.57
CA ALA A 112 -6.34 7.27 -6.54
C ALA A 112 -5.84 5.88 -6.95
N LEU A 113 -6.72 5.03 -7.45
CA LEU A 113 -6.37 3.68 -7.93
C LEU A 113 -5.37 3.75 -9.08
N GLU A 114 -5.62 4.57 -10.10
CA GLU A 114 -4.72 4.72 -11.24
C GLU A 114 -3.33 5.20 -10.83
N GLU A 115 -3.27 6.16 -9.90
CA GLU A 115 -2.01 6.66 -9.37
C GLU A 115 -1.26 5.60 -8.54
N SER A 116 -1.96 4.83 -7.72
CA SER A 116 -1.37 3.72 -6.97
C SER A 116 -0.82 2.63 -7.90
N LEU A 117 -1.56 2.27 -8.95
CA LEU A 117 -1.08 1.32 -9.98
C LEU A 117 0.21 1.80 -10.65
N LYS A 118 0.30 3.10 -10.98
CA LYS A 118 1.51 3.70 -11.54
C LYS A 118 2.69 3.64 -10.57
N ARG A 119 2.48 4.01 -9.28
CA ARG A 119 3.53 3.96 -8.26
C ARG A 119 4.00 2.54 -7.99
N LEU A 120 3.06 1.59 -7.86
CA LEU A 120 3.33 0.17 -7.66
C LEU A 120 3.86 -0.54 -8.91
N LYS A 121 3.84 0.11 -10.09
CA LYS A 121 4.31 -0.44 -11.37
C LYS A 121 3.67 -1.78 -11.71
N THR A 122 2.36 -1.87 -11.49
CA THR A 122 1.54 -3.05 -11.73
C THR A 122 0.21 -2.64 -12.37
N ASP A 123 -0.43 -3.55 -13.05
CA ASP A 123 -1.74 -3.37 -13.69
C ASP A 123 -2.92 -3.88 -12.85
N TYR A 124 -2.64 -4.45 -11.66
CA TYR A 124 -3.68 -4.94 -10.77
C TYR A 124 -3.35 -4.76 -9.28
N ILE A 125 -4.40 -4.58 -8.48
CA ILE A 125 -4.40 -4.59 -7.02
C ILE A 125 -5.46 -5.59 -6.57
N LEU A 126 -5.15 -6.42 -5.57
CA LEU A 126 -6.06 -7.47 -5.10
C LEU A 126 -6.94 -7.01 -3.93
N SER A 127 -6.58 -5.94 -3.25
CA SER A 127 -7.39 -5.32 -2.21
C SER A 127 -7.22 -3.80 -2.22
N LEU A 128 -8.33 -3.08 -2.24
CA LEU A 128 -8.38 -1.63 -2.08
C LEU A 128 -9.27 -1.29 -0.89
N ILE A 129 -8.69 -0.67 0.12
CA ILE A 129 -9.36 -0.26 1.35
C ILE A 129 -9.38 1.27 1.39
N HIS A 130 -10.28 1.88 2.14
CA HIS A 130 -10.22 3.31 2.43
C HIS A 130 -9.63 3.55 3.82
N ILE A 131 -8.80 4.57 3.94
CA ILE A 131 -8.38 5.11 5.23
C ILE A 131 -9.25 6.33 5.52
N SER A 132 -10.11 6.22 6.53
CA SER A 132 -10.61 7.36 7.28
C SER A 132 -10.04 7.25 8.69
N GLU A 133 -9.64 8.34 9.29
CA GLU A 133 -9.39 8.33 10.72
C GLU A 133 -10.65 7.82 11.41
N PRO A 134 -10.55 6.75 12.23
CA PRO A 134 -11.70 6.31 13.00
C PRO A 134 -12.00 7.39 14.02
N THR A 135 -12.99 8.23 13.75
CA THR A 135 -13.68 8.96 14.81
C THR A 135 -14.43 7.90 15.60
N ARG A 136 -13.74 7.24 16.53
CA ARG A 136 -14.44 6.52 17.59
C ARG A 136 -14.96 7.58 18.55
N PRO A 137 -16.27 7.76 18.73
CA PRO A 137 -16.77 8.43 19.90
C PRO A 137 -16.36 7.57 21.11
N TYR A 138 -15.63 8.15 22.02
CA TYR A 138 -15.38 7.58 23.33
C TYR A 138 -16.66 7.58 24.13
#